data_75f3fc77ea375465ad6a04ea7f946d60
#
_entry.id   75f3fc77ea375465ad6a04ea7f946d60
#
_cell.length_a   1.000
_cell.length_b   1.000
_cell.length_c   1.000
_cell.angle_alpha   90.00
_cell.angle_beta   90.00
_cell.angle_gamma   90.00
#
_symmetry.space_group_name_H-M   'P 1'
#
loop_
_entity.id
_entity.type
_entity.pdbx_description
1 polymer ?
#
loop_
_entity_poly.entity_id
_entity_poly.type
_entity_poly.pdbx_seq_one_letter_code
_entity_poly.pdbx_strand_id
1 'polypeptide(L)'
;DVDKIAFTGSTDVGRTLRKQTAGSGKKLSLELGGKSPFVVFDDADLDGAVEGVVDAIWFNQGQVCCAGSRLIVQENVAGKFIQKLKNRMQHMRVGDPLDKSIDMGAIVDQSQWDTIDGWVKTGIAEGGECFQPNIALPEKGLFYKPTLITGLDAAASTVQEEIFGPVLVSLTFRTPSEA
;
A
#
# COMPACT_ATOMS: atom_id res chain seq x y z
N ASP A 1 37.45 7.51 0.22
CA ASP A 1 36.97 8.17 -0.99
C ASP A 1 36.06 7.21 -1.79
N VAL A 2 34.87 7.65 -2.17
CA VAL A 2 33.95 6.92 -3.03
C VAL A 2 33.38 7.87 -4.08
N ASP A 3 33.15 7.38 -5.30
CA ASP A 3 32.67 8.16 -6.44
C ASP A 3 31.16 8.16 -6.54
N LYS A 4 30.49 7.14 -5.98
CA LYS A 4 29.05 6.95 -6.04
C LYS A 4 28.52 6.42 -4.72
N ILE A 5 27.33 6.90 -4.34
CA ILE A 5 26.50 6.37 -3.25
C ILE A 5 25.24 5.79 -3.86
N ALA A 6 24.95 4.52 -3.57
CA ALA A 6 23.68 3.88 -3.86
C ALA A 6 22.97 3.62 -2.53
N PHE A 7 21.68 4.03 -2.45
CA PHE A 7 20.90 3.92 -1.22
C PHE A 7 19.46 3.53 -1.56
N THR A 8 18.92 2.58 -0.79
CA THR A 8 17.50 2.24 -0.77
C THR A 8 16.97 2.48 0.64
N GLY A 9 15.86 3.22 0.76
CA GLY A 9 15.24 3.51 2.05
C GLY A 9 14.26 4.69 1.99
N SER A 10 14.04 5.38 3.12
CA SER A 10 13.06 6.45 3.20
C SER A 10 13.42 7.68 2.36
N THR A 11 12.41 8.37 1.88
CA THR A 11 12.55 9.64 1.13
C THR A 11 13.32 10.69 1.93
N ASP A 12 13.13 10.76 3.25
CA ASP A 12 13.81 11.75 4.10
C ASP A 12 15.31 11.50 4.22
N VAL A 13 15.72 10.24 4.32
CA VAL A 13 17.15 9.88 4.28
C VAL A 13 17.73 10.17 2.89
N GLY A 14 17.00 9.87 1.82
CA GLY A 14 17.40 10.23 0.45
C GLY A 14 17.62 11.74 0.26
N ARG A 15 16.71 12.57 0.79
CA ARG A 15 16.86 14.05 0.81
C ARG A 15 18.09 14.48 1.60
N THR A 16 18.35 13.86 2.75
CA THR A 16 19.52 14.13 3.59
C THR A 16 20.81 13.78 2.84
N LEU A 17 20.91 12.62 2.22
CA LEU A 17 22.07 12.22 1.41
C LEU A 17 22.30 13.21 0.26
N ARG A 18 21.26 13.61 -0.45
CA ARG A 18 21.35 14.60 -1.53
C ARG A 18 21.92 15.93 -1.05
N LYS A 19 21.46 16.41 0.12
CA LYS A 19 21.99 17.66 0.74
C LYS A 19 23.45 17.51 1.13
N GLN A 20 23.82 16.41 1.78
CA GLN A 20 25.20 16.19 2.28
C GLN A 20 26.21 15.98 1.16
N THR A 21 25.79 15.49 0.00
CA THR A 21 26.67 15.24 -1.14
C THR A 21 26.69 16.37 -2.17
N ALA A 22 25.87 17.42 -1.97
CA ALA A 22 25.84 18.56 -2.87
C ALA A 22 27.25 19.21 -3.03
N GLY A 23 27.65 19.44 -4.27
CA GLY A 23 28.96 20.02 -4.58
C GLY A 23 30.17 19.08 -4.45
N SER A 24 29.97 17.83 -3.98
CA SER A 24 31.08 16.86 -3.81
C SER A 24 31.50 16.16 -5.11
N GLY A 25 30.75 16.28 -6.20
CA GLY A 25 30.95 15.56 -7.45
C GLY A 25 30.51 14.08 -7.39
N LYS A 26 30.05 13.60 -6.24
CA LYS A 26 29.58 12.20 -6.07
C LYS A 26 28.27 11.94 -6.81
N LYS A 27 28.19 10.81 -7.49
CA LYS A 27 26.95 10.35 -8.12
C LYS A 27 26.03 9.72 -7.06
N LEU A 28 24.72 9.91 -7.20
CA LEU A 28 23.72 9.27 -6.34
C LEU A 28 22.79 8.36 -7.17
N SER A 29 22.50 7.18 -6.62
CA SER A 29 21.42 6.29 -7.04
C SER A 29 20.53 6.11 -5.82
N LEU A 30 19.30 6.64 -5.89
CA LEU A 30 18.38 6.68 -4.74
C LEU A 30 17.10 5.93 -5.12
N GLU A 31 16.84 4.83 -4.42
CA GLU A 31 15.58 4.06 -4.46
C GLU A 31 14.83 4.38 -3.17
N LEU A 32 13.68 5.07 -3.30
CA LEU A 32 12.99 5.68 -2.17
C LEU A 32 11.54 5.19 -2.11
N GLY A 33 10.76 5.73 -1.16
CA GLY A 33 9.36 5.42 -0.97
C GLY A 33 8.46 5.91 -2.10
N GLY A 34 7.20 5.43 -2.10
CA GLY A 34 6.21 5.80 -3.10
C GLY A 34 4.77 5.51 -2.68
N LYS A 35 3.83 5.97 -3.48
CA LYS A 35 2.39 5.68 -3.40
C LYS A 35 1.91 5.24 -4.76
N SER A 36 2.35 4.06 -5.20
CA SER A 36 2.14 3.59 -6.57
C SER A 36 0.66 3.38 -6.87
N PRO A 37 0.17 3.85 -8.04
CA PRO A 37 -1.19 3.60 -8.47
C PRO A 37 -1.33 2.19 -9.08
N PHE A 38 -2.47 1.55 -8.83
CA PHE A 38 -2.98 0.41 -9.58
C PHE A 38 -4.27 0.85 -10.25
N VAL A 39 -4.26 0.96 -11.58
CA VAL A 39 -5.36 1.56 -12.35
C VAL A 39 -6.19 0.46 -13.01
N VAL A 40 -7.52 0.50 -12.84
CA VAL A 40 -8.47 -0.46 -13.41
C VAL A 40 -9.49 0.27 -14.28
N PHE A 41 -9.44 0.01 -15.59
CA PHE A 41 -10.44 0.48 -16.56
C PHE A 41 -11.62 -0.49 -16.65
N ASP A 42 -12.71 -0.05 -17.28
CA ASP A 42 -13.97 -0.81 -17.37
C ASP A 42 -13.92 -2.01 -18.34
N ASP A 43 -12.93 -2.03 -19.24
CA ASP A 43 -12.66 -3.15 -20.15
C ASP A 43 -11.74 -4.23 -19.55
N ALA A 44 -11.28 -4.06 -18.30
CA ALA A 44 -10.43 -5.02 -17.62
C ALA A 44 -11.18 -6.31 -17.27
N ASP A 45 -10.49 -7.45 -17.28
CA ASP A 45 -10.94 -8.65 -16.57
C ASP A 45 -10.93 -8.37 -15.06
N LEU A 46 -12.11 -8.15 -14.47
CA LEU A 46 -12.23 -7.76 -13.07
C LEU A 46 -11.75 -8.84 -12.10
N ASP A 47 -11.86 -10.12 -12.44
CA ASP A 47 -11.40 -11.20 -11.58
C ASP A 47 -9.87 -11.28 -11.59
N GLY A 48 -9.25 -11.21 -12.74
CA GLY A 48 -7.80 -11.10 -12.87
C GLY A 48 -7.24 -9.83 -12.23
N ALA A 49 -7.94 -8.70 -12.38
CA ALA A 49 -7.54 -7.43 -11.76
C ALA A 49 -7.62 -7.47 -10.22
N VAL A 50 -8.60 -8.17 -9.64
CA VAL A 50 -8.68 -8.38 -8.17
C VAL A 50 -7.46 -9.15 -7.66
N GLU A 51 -7.08 -10.26 -8.30
CA GLU A 51 -5.87 -10.98 -7.89
C GLU A 51 -4.61 -10.13 -8.10
N GLY A 52 -4.55 -9.34 -9.17
CA GLY A 52 -3.46 -8.39 -9.38
C GLY A 52 -3.35 -7.34 -8.28
N VAL A 53 -4.47 -6.82 -7.76
CA VAL A 53 -4.47 -5.92 -6.61
C VAL A 53 -4.01 -6.63 -5.34
N VAL A 54 -4.47 -7.87 -5.10
CA VAL A 54 -4.02 -8.67 -3.95
C VAL A 54 -2.51 -8.81 -3.94
N ASP A 55 -1.92 -9.19 -5.07
CA ASP A 55 -0.47 -9.31 -5.22
C ASP A 55 0.24 -7.95 -5.08
N ALA A 56 -0.32 -6.89 -5.67
CA ALA A 56 0.31 -5.59 -5.69
C ALA A 56 0.41 -4.92 -4.31
N ILE A 57 -0.55 -5.16 -3.39
CA ILE A 57 -0.57 -4.48 -2.09
C ILE A 57 -0.28 -5.41 -0.91
N TRP A 58 -0.78 -6.65 -0.89
CA TRP A 58 -0.63 -7.50 0.29
C TRP A 58 0.57 -8.46 0.23
N PHE A 59 1.22 -8.59 -0.93
CA PHE A 59 2.56 -9.19 -1.00
C PHE A 59 3.50 -8.51 0.00
N ASN A 60 4.25 -9.31 0.75
CA ASN A 60 5.15 -8.84 1.81
C ASN A 60 4.49 -7.84 2.79
N GLN A 61 3.21 -8.03 3.12
CA GLN A 61 2.43 -7.18 4.04
C GLN A 61 2.34 -5.70 3.60
N GLY A 62 2.46 -5.41 2.30
CA GLY A 62 2.51 -4.04 1.78
C GLY A 62 3.79 -3.27 2.11
N GLN A 63 4.77 -3.93 2.72
CA GLN A 63 6.08 -3.34 3.03
C GLN A 63 7.02 -3.43 1.83
N VAL A 64 6.61 -2.80 0.73
CA VAL A 64 7.30 -2.79 -0.57
C VAL A 64 7.21 -1.39 -1.18
N CYS A 65 8.33 -0.82 -1.60
CA CYS A 65 8.39 0.55 -2.15
C CYS A 65 7.55 0.74 -3.44
N CYS A 66 7.34 -0.32 -4.21
CA CYS A 66 6.49 -0.32 -5.41
C CYS A 66 5.10 -0.92 -5.18
N ALA A 67 4.67 -1.14 -3.93
CA ALA A 67 3.34 -1.66 -3.63
C ALA A 67 2.25 -0.79 -4.26
N GLY A 68 1.28 -1.41 -4.95
CA GLY A 68 0.12 -0.74 -5.55
C GLY A 68 -0.88 -0.27 -4.49
N SER A 69 -0.41 0.59 -3.59
CA SER A 69 -1.14 1.01 -2.38
C SER A 69 -2.27 2.01 -2.64
N ARG A 70 -2.39 2.52 -3.88
CA ARG A 70 -3.45 3.43 -4.33
C ARG A 70 -4.19 2.82 -5.52
N LEU A 71 -5.35 2.27 -5.28
CA LEU A 71 -6.25 1.71 -6.28
C LEU A 71 -7.08 2.82 -6.94
N ILE A 72 -7.04 2.93 -8.25
CA ILE A 72 -7.78 3.92 -9.03
C ILE A 72 -8.68 3.17 -10.01
N VAL A 73 -9.99 3.15 -9.77
CA VAL A 73 -10.96 2.33 -10.52
C VAL A 73 -11.91 3.22 -11.31
N GLN A 74 -12.19 2.86 -12.56
CA GLN A 74 -13.19 3.56 -13.35
C GLN A 74 -14.57 3.45 -12.70
N GLU A 75 -15.28 4.58 -12.58
CA GLU A 75 -16.46 4.76 -11.74
C GLU A 75 -17.59 3.74 -12.05
N ASN A 76 -17.84 3.44 -13.32
CA ASN A 76 -18.90 2.53 -13.75
C ASN A 76 -18.71 1.07 -13.33
N VAL A 77 -17.47 0.65 -13.01
CA VAL A 77 -17.16 -0.71 -12.53
C VAL A 77 -16.72 -0.75 -11.06
N ALA A 78 -16.48 0.41 -10.45
CA ALA A 78 -15.91 0.52 -9.12
C ALA A 78 -16.71 -0.24 -8.04
N GLY A 79 -18.02 -0.11 -8.01
CA GLY A 79 -18.86 -0.79 -7.02
C GLY A 79 -18.73 -2.32 -7.11
N LYS A 80 -18.78 -2.86 -8.34
CA LYS A 80 -18.63 -4.30 -8.57
C LYS A 80 -17.21 -4.77 -8.22
N PHE A 81 -16.19 -4.00 -8.61
CA PHE A 81 -14.80 -4.31 -8.32
C PHE A 81 -14.52 -4.35 -6.81
N ILE A 82 -14.91 -3.31 -6.08
CA ILE A 82 -14.72 -3.21 -4.61
C ILE A 82 -15.44 -4.36 -3.90
N GLN A 83 -16.63 -4.75 -4.34
CA GLN A 83 -17.34 -5.89 -3.74
C GLN A 83 -16.58 -7.21 -3.95
N LYS A 84 -16.06 -7.46 -5.17
CA LYS A 84 -15.22 -8.62 -5.46
C LYS A 84 -13.94 -8.63 -4.60
N LEU A 85 -13.28 -7.48 -4.49
CA LEU A 85 -12.07 -7.32 -3.69
C LEU A 85 -12.35 -7.59 -2.20
N LYS A 86 -13.42 -7.03 -1.62
CA LYS A 86 -13.83 -7.30 -0.24
C LYS A 86 -14.11 -8.80 -0.02
N ASN A 87 -14.76 -9.47 -0.97
CA ASN A 87 -14.98 -10.92 -0.91
C ASN A 87 -13.66 -11.70 -0.93
N ARG A 88 -12.71 -11.31 -1.78
CA ARG A 88 -11.38 -11.95 -1.84
C ARG A 88 -10.60 -11.74 -0.53
N MET A 89 -10.66 -10.53 0.05
CA MET A 89 -10.04 -10.22 1.34
C MET A 89 -10.54 -11.11 2.49
N GLN A 90 -11.82 -11.51 2.49
CA GLN A 90 -12.36 -12.43 3.52
C GLN A 90 -11.71 -13.82 3.51
N HIS A 91 -11.06 -14.21 2.42
CA HIS A 91 -10.40 -15.51 2.26
C HIS A 91 -8.88 -15.40 2.41
N MET A 92 -8.35 -14.23 2.73
CA MET A 92 -6.92 -14.08 3.00
C MET A 92 -6.55 -14.70 4.34
N ARG A 93 -5.40 -15.35 4.36
CA ARG A 93 -4.85 -16.02 5.55
C ARG A 93 -3.62 -15.27 6.02
N VAL A 94 -3.67 -14.84 7.28
CA VAL A 94 -2.58 -14.09 7.92
C VAL A 94 -1.96 -14.98 9.00
N GLY A 95 -0.66 -15.17 8.96
CA GLY A 95 0.00 -16.07 9.91
C GLY A 95 1.50 -16.24 9.70
N ASP A 96 2.01 -17.42 10.09
CA ASP A 96 3.43 -17.74 9.99
C ASP A 96 3.89 -17.76 8.52
N PRO A 97 4.86 -16.90 8.11
CA PRO A 97 5.34 -16.82 6.74
C PRO A 97 6.06 -18.08 6.24
N LEU A 98 6.42 -19.02 7.13
CA LEU A 98 6.99 -20.30 6.74
C LEU A 98 5.92 -21.32 6.33
N ASP A 99 4.65 -21.08 6.65
CA ASP A 99 3.53 -21.88 6.16
C ASP A 99 3.13 -21.39 4.75
N LYS A 100 3.33 -22.25 3.76
CA LYS A 100 3.01 -21.97 2.34
C LYS A 100 1.52 -21.68 2.08
N SER A 101 0.65 -21.99 3.02
CA SER A 101 -0.79 -21.71 2.93
C SER A 101 -1.13 -20.28 3.34
N ILE A 102 -0.21 -19.51 3.89
CA ILE A 102 -0.40 -18.15 4.38
C ILE A 102 -0.14 -17.14 3.26
N ASP A 103 -1.04 -16.18 3.13
CA ASP A 103 -0.96 -15.13 2.12
C ASP A 103 -0.17 -13.91 2.64
N MET A 104 -0.20 -13.66 3.96
CA MET A 104 0.41 -12.47 4.55
C MET A 104 1.01 -12.77 5.94
N GLY A 105 2.25 -12.36 6.16
CA GLY A 105 2.99 -12.54 7.42
C GLY A 105 2.86 -11.37 8.39
N ALA A 106 3.84 -11.26 9.31
CA ALA A 106 3.89 -10.21 10.32
C ALA A 106 4.54 -8.92 9.81
N ILE A 107 4.18 -7.80 10.42
CA ILE A 107 4.84 -6.49 10.26
C ILE A 107 6.24 -6.55 10.90
N VAL A 108 7.19 -5.84 10.33
CA VAL A 108 8.62 -5.91 10.66
C VAL A 108 8.93 -5.60 12.13
N ASP A 109 8.30 -4.60 12.71
CA ASP A 109 8.48 -4.20 14.12
C ASP A 109 7.27 -3.43 14.67
N GLN A 110 7.30 -3.15 15.99
CA GLN A 110 6.22 -2.44 16.68
C GLN A 110 6.06 -1.00 16.19
N SER A 111 7.14 -0.30 15.91
CA SER A 111 7.09 1.09 15.45
C SER A 111 6.37 1.21 14.12
N GLN A 112 6.64 0.26 13.20
CA GLN A 112 5.94 0.22 11.91
C GLN A 112 4.48 -0.19 12.07
N TRP A 113 4.19 -1.13 12.98
CA TRP A 113 2.81 -1.50 13.30
C TRP A 113 2.00 -0.30 13.82
N ASP A 114 2.56 0.47 14.74
CA ASP A 114 1.95 1.68 15.29
C ASP A 114 1.76 2.75 14.22
N THR A 115 2.71 2.89 13.31
CA THR A 115 2.63 3.79 12.14
C THR A 115 1.47 3.42 11.23
N ILE A 116 1.33 2.12 10.88
CA ILE A 116 0.23 1.61 10.05
C ILE A 116 -1.12 1.88 10.72
N ASP A 117 -1.23 1.56 12.01
CA ASP A 117 -2.47 1.75 12.78
C ASP A 117 -2.83 3.25 12.90
N GLY A 118 -1.82 4.10 13.08
CA GLY A 118 -1.97 5.55 13.04
C GLY A 118 -2.54 6.05 11.71
N TRP A 119 -2.02 5.56 10.58
CA TRP A 119 -2.52 5.93 9.25
C TRP A 119 -3.94 5.44 9.00
N VAL A 120 -4.30 4.23 9.46
CA VAL A 120 -5.69 3.74 9.35
C VAL A 120 -6.65 4.62 10.15
N LYS A 121 -6.27 5.01 11.37
CA LYS A 121 -7.06 5.96 12.18
C LYS A 121 -7.17 7.32 11.51
N THR A 122 -6.10 7.81 10.91
CA THR A 122 -6.11 9.08 10.15
C THR A 122 -7.08 8.99 8.97
N GLY A 123 -7.03 7.93 8.16
CA GLY A 123 -7.94 7.76 7.03
C GLY A 123 -9.41 7.71 7.44
N ILE A 124 -9.73 7.10 8.58
CA ILE A 124 -11.09 7.12 9.15
C ILE A 124 -11.47 8.55 9.59
N ALA A 125 -10.55 9.27 10.23
CA ALA A 125 -10.78 10.65 10.67
C ALA A 125 -10.92 11.63 9.49
N GLU A 126 -10.27 11.34 8.35
CA GLU A 126 -10.43 12.07 7.08
C GLU A 126 -11.75 11.74 6.35
N GLY A 127 -12.61 10.90 6.92
CA GLY A 127 -13.94 10.54 6.40
C GLY A 127 -13.96 9.25 5.57
N GLY A 128 -12.87 8.50 5.52
CA GLY A 128 -12.79 7.24 4.80
C GLY A 128 -13.60 6.11 5.46
N GLU A 129 -14.20 5.28 4.62
CA GLU A 129 -14.83 4.02 5.03
C GLU A 129 -13.78 2.92 5.09
N CYS A 130 -13.49 2.44 6.30
CA CYS A 130 -12.51 1.39 6.54
C CYS A 130 -13.16 0.01 6.50
N PHE A 131 -12.65 -0.88 5.66
CA PHE A 131 -13.00 -2.29 5.64
C PHE A 131 -11.79 -3.14 6.03
N GLN A 132 -11.98 -4.00 7.03
CA GLN A 132 -11.07 -5.08 7.41
C GLN A 132 -11.87 -6.39 7.45
N PRO A 133 -11.36 -7.49 6.86
CA PRO A 133 -12.08 -8.75 6.87
C PRO A 133 -12.21 -9.31 8.29
N ASN A 134 -13.29 -10.07 8.53
CA ASN A 134 -13.48 -10.78 9.79
C ASN A 134 -12.69 -12.08 9.81
N ILE A 135 -11.37 -11.97 9.85
CA ILE A 135 -10.43 -13.10 9.92
C ILE A 135 -9.73 -13.10 11.28
N ALA A 136 -9.37 -14.29 11.77
CA ALA A 136 -8.55 -14.42 12.96
C ALA A 136 -7.10 -14.06 12.64
N LEU A 137 -6.45 -13.38 13.59
CA LEU A 137 -4.99 -13.19 13.56
C LEU A 137 -4.36 -14.09 14.62
N PRO A 138 -3.10 -14.51 14.45
CA PRO A 138 -2.35 -15.19 15.51
C PRO A 138 -2.28 -14.33 16.79
N GLU A 139 -2.38 -14.98 17.95
CA GLU A 139 -2.33 -14.30 19.25
C GLU A 139 -0.96 -13.67 19.55
N LYS A 140 0.11 -14.22 18.97
CA LYS A 140 1.49 -13.77 19.16
C LYS A 140 2.10 -13.33 17.85
N GLY A 141 2.71 -12.14 17.87
CA GLY A 141 3.35 -11.52 16.71
C GLY A 141 2.70 -10.20 16.33
N LEU A 142 3.33 -9.48 15.41
CA LEU A 142 2.91 -8.15 14.96
C LEU A 142 2.07 -8.27 13.68
N PHE A 143 0.97 -8.98 13.75
CA PHE A 143 0.09 -9.15 12.60
C PHE A 143 -0.88 -7.98 12.45
N TYR A 144 -1.19 -7.61 11.21
CA TYR A 144 -2.17 -6.58 10.89
C TYR A 144 -3.15 -7.11 9.85
N LYS A 145 -4.42 -6.74 9.95
CA LYS A 145 -5.41 -7.19 8.95
C LYS A 145 -5.22 -6.47 7.62
N PRO A 146 -5.40 -7.15 6.48
CA PRO A 146 -5.51 -6.47 5.20
C PRO A 146 -6.62 -5.43 5.29
N THR A 147 -6.31 -4.20 4.89
CA THR A 147 -7.18 -3.03 5.11
C THR A 147 -7.46 -2.34 3.79
N LEU A 148 -8.72 -2.01 3.55
CA LEU A 148 -9.16 -1.19 2.43
C LEU A 148 -9.88 0.05 2.97
N ILE A 149 -9.47 1.24 2.49
CA ILE A 149 -10.13 2.51 2.81
C ILE A 149 -10.69 3.10 1.51
N THR A 150 -11.99 3.39 1.50
CA THR A 150 -12.71 3.98 0.38
C THR A 150 -13.32 5.31 0.76
N GLY A 151 -13.78 6.11 -0.19
CA GLY A 151 -14.50 7.36 0.06
C GLY A 151 -13.64 8.54 0.48
N LEU A 152 -12.31 8.43 0.41
CA LEU A 152 -11.40 9.54 0.69
C LEU A 152 -11.33 10.53 -0.49
N ASP A 153 -11.12 11.82 -0.17
CA ASP A 153 -10.72 12.82 -1.15
C ASP A 153 -9.29 12.55 -1.63
N ALA A 154 -9.00 12.88 -2.89
CA ALA A 154 -7.65 12.72 -3.47
C ALA A 154 -6.57 13.53 -2.73
N ALA A 155 -6.95 14.63 -2.05
CA ALA A 155 -6.07 15.46 -1.25
C ALA A 155 -5.86 14.93 0.19
N ALA A 156 -6.57 13.88 0.61
CA ALA A 156 -6.41 13.30 1.94
C ALA A 156 -4.97 12.83 2.16
N SER A 157 -4.43 13.04 3.36
CA SER A 157 -3.03 12.68 3.65
C SER A 157 -2.79 11.18 3.53
N THR A 158 -3.79 10.37 3.91
CA THR A 158 -3.75 8.90 3.76
C THR A 158 -3.66 8.45 2.30
N VAL A 159 -4.17 9.26 1.35
CA VAL A 159 -4.06 9.00 -0.10
C VAL A 159 -2.70 9.41 -0.65
N GLN A 160 -2.08 10.44 -0.08
CA GLN A 160 -0.83 11.04 -0.57
C GLN A 160 0.42 10.37 0.01
N GLU A 161 0.38 9.96 1.29
CA GLU A 161 1.56 9.50 2.01
C GLU A 161 1.74 7.97 1.93
N GLU A 162 3.00 7.54 1.96
CA GLU A 162 3.37 6.13 2.02
C GLU A 162 3.10 5.56 3.41
N ILE A 163 2.25 4.52 3.51
CA ILE A 163 1.94 3.84 4.78
C ILE A 163 2.93 2.73 5.08
N PHE A 164 3.46 2.08 4.03
CA PHE A 164 4.37 0.94 4.11
C PHE A 164 3.80 -0.21 4.94
N GLY A 165 2.57 -0.60 4.62
CA GLY A 165 1.80 -1.63 5.32
C GLY A 165 0.63 -2.15 4.49
N PRO A 166 -0.17 -3.09 5.03
CA PRO A 166 -1.20 -3.80 4.28
C PRO A 166 -2.49 -2.97 4.12
N VAL A 167 -2.34 -1.70 3.73
CA VAL A 167 -3.41 -0.72 3.63
C VAL A 167 -3.52 -0.21 2.20
N LEU A 168 -4.66 -0.47 1.58
CA LEU A 168 -5.05 -0.01 0.27
C LEU A 168 -6.01 1.16 0.40
N VAL A 169 -5.74 2.27 -0.28
CA VAL A 169 -6.72 3.35 -0.47
C VAL A 169 -7.31 3.27 -1.87
N SER A 170 -8.61 3.53 -2.01
CA SER A 170 -9.28 3.46 -3.32
C SER A 170 -9.95 4.78 -3.69
N LEU A 171 -9.71 5.20 -4.92
CA LEU A 171 -10.30 6.35 -5.59
C LEU A 171 -11.02 5.89 -6.86
N THR A 172 -11.89 6.75 -7.39
CA THR A 172 -12.54 6.53 -8.67
C THR A 172 -12.15 7.61 -9.69
N PHE A 173 -12.25 7.28 -10.97
CA PHE A 173 -12.10 8.22 -12.07
C PHE A 173 -13.19 7.96 -13.14
N ARG A 174 -13.52 8.97 -13.95
CA ARG A 174 -14.54 8.89 -15.00
C ARG A 174 -13.93 8.75 -16.40
N THR A 175 -12.84 9.47 -16.63
CA THR A 175 -12.20 9.51 -17.94
C THR A 175 -10.72 9.14 -17.84
N PRO A 176 -10.11 8.60 -18.93
CA PRO A 176 -8.69 8.28 -18.93
C PRO A 176 -7.76 9.46 -18.56
N SER A 177 -8.19 10.68 -18.85
CA SER A 177 -7.44 11.89 -18.50
C SER A 177 -7.50 12.24 -17.01
N GLU A 178 -8.48 11.73 -16.27
CA GLU A 178 -8.52 11.86 -14.81
C GLU A 178 -7.61 10.84 -14.12
N ALA A 179 -7.46 9.64 -14.69
CA ALA A 179 -6.60 8.59 -14.18
C ALA A 179 -5.12 8.94 -14.29
#